data_b89677d38b5ffbb43b836710a29bbe1e
#
_entry.id   b89677d38b5ffbb43b836710a29bbe1e
#
_cell.length_a   1.000
_cell.length_b   1.000
_cell.length_c   1.000
_cell.angle_alpha   90.00
_cell.angle_beta   90.00
_cell.angle_gamma   90.00
#
_symmetry.space_group_name_H-M   'P 1'
#
loop_
_entity.id
_entity.type
_entity.pdbx_description
1 polymer ?
#
loop_
_entity_poly.entity_id
_entity_poly.type
_entity_poly.pdbx_seq_one_letter_code
_entity_poly.pdbx_strand_id
1 'polypeptide(L)'
;MEPIIKAKDVQYCTLQCPDLDVQEQFLIHFGMHTVEKTEDLLLMRGEGPQPFIEKCVKGDKKFVSATFVAASKEDLEKLSNSDDFSDIEELSTPGGGYVTKAMDPDGIGVEVVFGIEERSDFSEVSPYPTNEGTNINRVNQIKRYPKGSYPKIIRFAHYGINSNNISLALEWYQRHLGIIPSDKLWFGDSEDSNAPLMGCFARLDRGCLLYTSPSPRDVCS
;
A
#
# COMPACT_ATOMS: atom_id res chain seq x y z
N MET A 1 8.87 -1.80 -21.65
CA MET A 1 7.66 -0.99 -21.94
C MET A 1 7.71 0.22 -21.04
N GLU A 2 7.49 1.41 -21.57
CA GLU A 2 7.42 2.62 -20.73
C GLU A 2 6.06 2.65 -20.03
N PRO A 3 5.98 2.84 -18.71
CA PRO A 3 4.72 2.87 -18.00
C PRO A 3 3.92 4.15 -18.28
N ILE A 4 2.60 4.10 -18.13
CA ILE A 4 1.73 5.28 -18.25
C ILE A 4 2.09 6.31 -17.18
N ILE A 5 2.24 5.85 -15.92
CA ILE A 5 2.74 6.66 -14.82
C ILE A 5 3.78 5.88 -14.00
N LYS A 6 4.45 6.59 -13.10
CA LYS A 6 5.26 5.99 -12.02
C LYS A 6 4.64 6.37 -10.69
N ALA A 7 3.84 5.48 -10.13
CA ALA A 7 3.25 5.68 -8.81
C ALA A 7 4.33 5.84 -7.73
N LYS A 8 4.09 6.71 -6.76
CA LYS A 8 5.07 7.07 -5.72
C LYS A 8 5.02 6.18 -4.50
N ASP A 9 3.81 5.85 -4.05
CA ASP A 9 3.57 5.13 -2.80
C ASP A 9 2.18 4.48 -2.83
N VAL A 10 1.84 3.77 -1.78
CA VAL A 10 0.49 3.34 -1.46
C VAL A 10 -0.11 4.24 -0.39
N GLN A 11 -1.42 4.51 -0.48
CA GLN A 11 -2.10 5.44 0.41
C GLN A 11 -2.96 4.74 1.47
N TYR A 12 -3.89 3.92 1.03
CA TYR A 12 -4.80 3.16 1.88
C TYR A 12 -5.30 1.91 1.14
N CYS A 13 -5.95 1.01 1.88
CA CYS A 13 -6.74 -0.07 1.28
C CYS A 13 -8.22 0.11 1.59
N THR A 14 -9.07 -0.48 0.76
CA THR A 14 -10.51 -0.54 0.98
C THR A 14 -10.94 -1.99 1.20
N LEU A 15 -11.55 -2.24 2.34
CA LEU A 15 -12.15 -3.52 2.70
C LEU A 15 -13.68 -3.40 2.72
N GLN A 16 -14.36 -4.49 2.43
CA GLN A 16 -15.78 -4.63 2.70
C GLN A 16 -15.99 -5.59 3.86
N CYS A 17 -16.80 -5.18 4.83
CA CYS A 17 -17.00 -5.91 6.09
C CYS A 17 -18.49 -5.96 6.46
N PRO A 18 -19.00 -7.10 6.94
CA PRO A 18 -20.40 -7.23 7.30
C PRO A 18 -20.77 -6.47 8.60
N ASP A 19 -19.79 -6.26 9.47
CA ASP A 19 -19.95 -5.61 10.76
C ASP A 19 -18.81 -4.62 11.01
N LEU A 20 -19.11 -3.32 10.90
CA LEU A 20 -18.13 -2.25 11.08
C LEU A 20 -17.77 -2.01 12.55
N ASP A 21 -18.63 -2.41 13.52
CA ASP A 21 -18.31 -2.31 14.95
C ASP A 21 -17.25 -3.33 15.33
N VAL A 22 -17.39 -4.56 14.85
CA VAL A 22 -16.40 -5.63 15.06
C VAL A 22 -15.07 -5.26 14.37
N GLN A 23 -15.15 -4.73 13.15
CA GLN A 23 -13.95 -4.30 12.41
C GLN A 23 -13.22 -3.17 13.13
N GLU A 24 -13.95 -2.15 13.60
CA GLU A 24 -13.36 -1.04 14.36
C GLU A 24 -12.63 -1.54 15.60
N GLN A 25 -13.27 -2.39 16.41
CA GLN A 25 -12.65 -2.92 17.62
C GLN A 25 -11.37 -3.71 17.31
N PHE A 26 -11.38 -4.50 16.23
CA PHE A 26 -10.17 -5.21 15.77
C PHE A 26 -9.05 -4.22 15.43
N LEU A 27 -9.33 -3.18 14.65
CA LEU A 27 -8.34 -2.20 14.21
C LEU A 27 -7.83 -1.32 15.37
N ILE A 28 -8.69 -1.00 16.35
CA ILE A 28 -8.27 -0.32 17.59
C ILE A 28 -7.30 -1.21 18.38
N HIS A 29 -7.61 -2.50 18.54
CA HIS A 29 -6.69 -3.44 19.19
C HIS A 29 -5.40 -3.65 18.42
N PHE A 30 -5.43 -3.46 17.11
CA PHE A 30 -4.25 -3.50 16.25
C PHE A 30 -3.39 -2.24 16.36
N GLY A 31 -3.91 -1.15 16.95
CA GLY A 31 -3.19 0.09 17.22
C GLY A 31 -3.55 1.25 16.30
N MET A 32 -4.70 1.18 15.64
CA MET A 32 -5.22 2.25 14.79
C MET A 32 -6.23 3.12 15.54
N HIS A 33 -6.56 4.27 14.97
CA HIS A 33 -7.50 5.25 15.52
C HIS A 33 -8.64 5.50 14.55
N THR A 34 -9.86 5.56 15.07
CA THR A 34 -11.05 5.92 14.30
C THR A 34 -10.99 7.40 13.89
N VAL A 35 -11.17 7.65 12.60
CA VAL A 35 -11.26 8.99 12.01
C VAL A 35 -12.72 9.37 11.81
N GLU A 36 -13.45 8.49 11.16
CA GLU A 36 -14.87 8.65 10.84
C GLU A 36 -15.57 7.31 10.92
N LYS A 37 -16.79 7.31 11.42
CA LYS A 37 -17.66 6.13 11.44
C LYS A 37 -19.10 6.53 11.19
N THR A 38 -19.70 5.86 10.23
CA THR A 38 -21.14 5.94 9.93
C THR A 38 -21.73 4.52 9.92
N GLU A 39 -22.98 4.37 9.54
CA GLU A 39 -23.61 3.05 9.37
C GLU A 39 -22.93 2.21 8.28
N ASP A 40 -22.43 2.87 7.21
CA ASP A 40 -21.89 2.20 6.01
C ASP A 40 -20.40 2.42 5.78
N LEU A 41 -19.73 3.26 6.56
CA LEU A 41 -18.35 3.65 6.39
C LEU A 41 -17.59 3.68 7.71
N LEU A 42 -16.36 3.18 7.69
CA LEU A 42 -15.38 3.32 8.77
C LEU A 42 -14.04 3.73 8.15
N LEU A 43 -13.48 4.84 8.61
CA LEU A 43 -12.12 5.28 8.24
C LEU A 43 -11.21 5.19 9.46
N MET A 44 -10.08 4.52 9.27
CA MET A 44 -9.09 4.29 10.33
C MET A 44 -7.74 4.86 9.92
N ARG A 45 -7.03 5.47 10.87
CA ARG A 45 -5.69 6.03 10.66
C ARG A 45 -4.64 5.38 11.56
N GLY A 46 -3.39 5.51 11.14
CA GLY A 46 -2.22 5.27 11.97
C GLY A 46 -1.74 6.53 12.69
N GLU A 47 -0.49 6.50 13.14
CA GLU A 47 0.22 7.63 13.76
C GLU A 47 0.89 8.55 12.74
N GLY A 48 0.97 8.13 11.46
CA GLY A 48 1.61 8.89 10.39
C GLY A 48 0.78 10.07 9.88
N PRO A 49 1.27 10.78 8.87
CA PRO A 49 0.64 11.98 8.34
C PRO A 49 -0.63 11.71 7.51
N GLN A 50 -0.85 10.47 7.05
CA GLN A 50 -2.04 10.16 6.25
C GLN A 50 -3.32 10.39 7.07
N PRO A 51 -4.35 11.05 6.49
CA PRO A 51 -5.62 11.29 7.18
C PRO A 51 -6.32 9.97 7.54
N PHE A 52 -6.19 8.95 6.70
CA PHE A 52 -6.58 7.57 6.97
C PHE A 52 -5.74 6.61 6.14
N ILE A 53 -5.65 5.34 6.57
CA ILE A 53 -4.88 4.29 5.91
C ILE A 53 -5.69 3.03 5.64
N GLU A 54 -6.90 2.96 6.20
CA GLU A 54 -7.84 1.89 5.92
C GLU A 54 -9.26 2.45 5.85
N LYS A 55 -9.97 2.06 4.81
CA LYS A 55 -11.36 2.38 4.54
C LYS A 55 -12.16 1.08 4.56
N CYS A 56 -13.13 0.97 5.45
CA CYS A 56 -14.03 -0.17 5.49
C CYS A 56 -15.44 0.28 5.10
N VAL A 57 -16.07 -0.44 4.20
CA VAL A 57 -17.44 -0.24 3.78
C VAL A 57 -18.29 -1.45 4.18
N LYS A 58 -19.57 -1.21 4.52
CA LYS A 58 -20.47 -2.29 4.90
C LYS A 58 -20.79 -3.19 3.73
N GLY A 59 -20.80 -4.50 3.95
CA GLY A 59 -21.16 -5.52 2.96
C GLY A 59 -20.46 -6.85 3.21
N ASP A 60 -20.52 -7.77 2.28
CA ASP A 60 -19.89 -9.08 2.39
C ASP A 60 -18.35 -8.95 2.46
N LYS A 61 -17.69 -9.90 3.13
CA LYS A 61 -16.23 -9.88 3.30
C LYS A 61 -15.51 -9.88 1.96
N LYS A 62 -14.83 -8.79 1.65
CA LYS A 62 -14.07 -8.63 0.41
C LYS A 62 -12.93 -7.64 0.57
N PHE A 63 -11.78 -7.92 -0.04
CA PHE A 63 -10.78 -6.90 -0.37
C PHE A 63 -11.31 -6.16 -1.63
N VAL A 64 -11.53 -4.87 -1.51
CA VAL A 64 -12.15 -4.07 -2.58
C VAL A 64 -11.11 -3.45 -3.48
N SER A 65 -10.17 -2.69 -2.88
CA SER A 65 -9.14 -1.99 -3.65
C SER A 65 -7.88 -1.71 -2.84
N ALA A 66 -6.77 -1.56 -3.57
CA ALA A 66 -5.57 -0.89 -3.10
C ALA A 66 -5.46 0.48 -3.77
N THR A 67 -4.97 1.47 -3.02
CA THR A 67 -4.86 2.85 -3.48
C THR A 67 -3.41 3.26 -3.58
N PHE A 68 -3.03 3.76 -4.75
CA PHE A 68 -1.70 4.25 -5.09
C PHE A 68 -1.67 5.77 -5.17
N VAL A 69 -0.51 6.35 -4.96
CA VAL A 69 -0.29 7.80 -5.03
C VAL A 69 0.37 8.17 -6.35
N ALA A 70 -0.27 9.02 -7.13
CA ALA A 70 0.31 9.62 -8.33
C ALA A 70 1.36 10.69 -7.99
N ALA A 71 2.29 10.95 -8.91
CA ALA A 71 3.29 11.99 -8.75
C ALA A 71 2.71 13.39 -8.97
N SER A 72 1.69 13.51 -9.81
CA SER A 72 1.07 14.79 -10.19
C SER A 72 -0.39 14.57 -10.62
N LYS A 73 -1.12 15.67 -10.82
CA LYS A 73 -2.47 15.62 -11.38
C LYS A 73 -2.46 15.16 -12.83
N GLU A 74 -1.44 15.53 -13.58
CA GLU A 74 -1.25 15.12 -14.99
C GLU A 74 -1.09 13.59 -15.11
N ASP A 75 -0.56 12.93 -14.08
CA ASP A 75 -0.49 11.46 -14.05
C ASP A 75 -1.88 10.84 -13.91
N LEU A 76 -2.79 11.44 -13.13
CA LEU A 76 -4.19 11.00 -13.10
C LEU A 76 -4.86 11.18 -14.48
N GLU A 77 -4.60 12.30 -15.16
CA GLU A 77 -5.14 12.59 -16.49
C GLU A 77 -4.64 11.57 -17.53
N LYS A 78 -3.36 11.17 -17.47
CA LYS A 78 -2.82 10.10 -18.33
C LYS A 78 -3.53 8.77 -18.12
N LEU A 79 -3.78 8.39 -16.84
CA LEU A 79 -4.51 7.15 -16.53
C LEU A 79 -5.96 7.23 -16.98
N SER A 80 -6.67 8.31 -16.65
CA SER A 80 -8.07 8.52 -17.01
C SER A 80 -8.30 8.55 -18.53
N ASN A 81 -7.28 8.95 -19.32
CA ASN A 81 -7.32 8.87 -20.78
C ASN A 81 -6.97 7.47 -21.33
N SER A 82 -6.66 6.51 -20.48
CA SER A 82 -6.49 5.10 -20.89
C SER A 82 -7.81 4.35 -20.81
N ASP A 83 -7.93 3.26 -21.58
CA ASP A 83 -9.18 2.49 -21.66
C ASP A 83 -9.53 1.73 -20.36
N ASP A 84 -8.55 1.57 -19.45
CA ASP A 84 -8.70 0.76 -18.24
C ASP A 84 -9.16 1.56 -17.02
N PHE A 85 -9.04 2.90 -17.03
CA PHE A 85 -9.32 3.75 -15.89
C PHE A 85 -10.57 4.63 -16.08
N SER A 86 -11.24 4.93 -14.98
CA SER A 86 -12.42 5.81 -14.95
C SER A 86 -12.03 7.27 -15.17
N ASP A 87 -13.05 8.12 -15.38
CA ASP A 87 -12.90 9.57 -15.22
C ASP A 87 -12.40 9.92 -13.83
N ILE A 88 -11.77 11.11 -13.72
CA ILE A 88 -11.27 11.63 -12.45
C ILE A 88 -12.45 12.14 -11.63
N GLU A 89 -12.52 11.70 -10.37
CA GLU A 89 -13.51 12.15 -9.39
C GLU A 89 -12.83 12.91 -8.24
N GLU A 90 -13.54 13.84 -7.60
CA GLU A 90 -13.11 14.44 -6.35
C GLU A 90 -13.41 13.50 -5.17
N LEU A 91 -12.47 13.40 -4.22
CA LEU A 91 -12.66 12.65 -3.00
C LEU A 91 -13.40 13.49 -1.95
N SER A 92 -14.46 12.92 -1.38
CA SER A 92 -15.18 13.50 -0.23
C SER A 92 -14.63 13.07 1.13
N THR A 93 -13.64 12.20 1.16
CA THR A 93 -13.00 11.70 2.39
C THR A 93 -12.04 12.74 2.99
N PRO A 94 -11.69 12.63 4.29
CA PRO A 94 -10.71 13.52 4.93
C PRO A 94 -9.41 13.64 4.12
N GLY A 95 -8.93 14.88 3.98
CA GLY A 95 -7.79 15.22 3.13
C GLY A 95 -8.16 15.54 1.68
N GLY A 96 -9.38 15.27 1.23
CA GLY A 96 -9.84 15.57 -0.14
C GLY A 96 -8.97 14.93 -1.21
N GLY A 97 -8.74 15.66 -2.30
CA GLY A 97 -7.94 15.22 -3.44
C GLY A 97 -8.78 14.63 -4.58
N TYR A 98 -8.11 13.94 -5.48
CA TYR A 98 -8.69 13.38 -6.71
C TYR A 98 -8.37 11.90 -6.82
N VAL A 99 -9.25 11.14 -7.47
CA VAL A 99 -9.09 9.70 -7.69
C VAL A 99 -9.51 9.31 -9.10
N THR A 100 -8.80 8.35 -9.68
CA THR A 100 -9.26 7.55 -10.82
C THR A 100 -9.18 6.08 -10.46
N LYS A 101 -10.02 5.24 -11.05
CA LYS A 101 -10.25 3.85 -10.61
C LYS A 101 -10.17 2.89 -11.80
N ALA A 102 -9.64 1.72 -11.54
CA ALA A 102 -9.59 0.61 -12.49
C ALA A 102 -9.87 -0.72 -11.79
N MET A 103 -10.03 -1.76 -12.58
CA MET A 103 -9.98 -3.15 -12.11
C MET A 103 -8.76 -3.82 -12.71
N ASP A 104 -7.99 -4.49 -11.87
CA ASP A 104 -6.88 -5.30 -12.37
C ASP A 104 -7.39 -6.57 -13.08
N PRO A 105 -6.52 -7.36 -13.75
CA PRO A 105 -6.91 -8.57 -14.45
C PRO A 105 -7.58 -9.65 -13.60
N ASP A 106 -7.40 -9.61 -12.29
CA ASP A 106 -8.03 -10.53 -11.33
C ASP A 106 -9.35 -9.99 -10.76
N GLY A 107 -9.78 -8.78 -11.18
CA GLY A 107 -11.00 -8.14 -10.71
C GLY A 107 -10.86 -7.48 -9.33
N ILE A 108 -9.62 -7.14 -8.93
CA ILE A 108 -9.34 -6.35 -7.73
C ILE A 108 -9.34 -4.87 -8.12
N GLY A 109 -10.01 -4.05 -7.32
CA GLY A 109 -10.03 -2.60 -7.53
C GLY A 109 -8.65 -1.98 -7.31
N VAL A 110 -8.29 -1.08 -8.23
CA VAL A 110 -7.09 -0.25 -8.13
C VAL A 110 -7.54 1.21 -8.20
N GLU A 111 -7.20 1.96 -7.16
CA GLU A 111 -7.43 3.39 -7.10
C GLU A 111 -6.10 4.12 -7.23
N VAL A 112 -6.07 5.23 -7.94
CA VAL A 112 -4.90 6.12 -7.99
C VAL A 112 -5.34 7.50 -7.59
N VAL A 113 -4.67 8.06 -6.58
CA VAL A 113 -5.04 9.34 -5.96
C VAL A 113 -3.94 10.39 -6.10
N PHE A 114 -4.36 11.66 -6.07
CA PHE A 114 -3.47 12.81 -6.01
C PHE A 114 -4.08 13.92 -5.16
N GLY A 115 -3.24 14.64 -4.40
CA GLY A 115 -3.64 15.84 -3.69
C GLY A 115 -4.39 15.58 -2.38
N ILE A 116 -4.26 14.39 -1.79
CA ILE A 116 -4.78 14.16 -0.43
C ILE A 116 -3.89 14.95 0.54
N GLU A 117 -4.51 15.85 1.31
CA GLU A 117 -3.80 16.64 2.31
C GLU A 117 -3.40 15.79 3.50
N GLU A 118 -2.14 15.94 3.91
CA GLU A 118 -1.63 15.30 5.12
C GLU A 118 -2.12 16.02 6.37
N ARG A 119 -2.21 15.29 7.47
CA ARG A 119 -2.52 15.85 8.79
C ARG A 119 -1.33 16.67 9.30
N SER A 120 -1.63 17.76 9.99
CA SER A 120 -0.63 18.57 10.69
C SER A 120 -0.40 18.15 12.16
N ASP A 121 -1.30 17.34 12.73
CA ASP A 121 -1.33 16.96 14.15
C ASP A 121 -0.71 15.58 14.43
N PHE A 122 0.21 15.12 13.58
CA PHE A 122 0.94 13.89 13.82
C PHE A 122 2.28 14.14 14.49
N SER A 123 2.73 13.16 15.29
CA SER A 123 4.08 13.19 15.88
C SER A 123 5.01 12.30 15.07
N GLU A 124 6.17 12.85 14.70
CA GLU A 124 7.21 12.04 14.09
C GLU A 124 7.60 10.89 15.00
N VAL A 125 7.57 9.69 14.48
CA VAL A 125 8.06 8.51 15.19
C VAL A 125 9.56 8.40 14.94
N SER A 126 10.34 8.62 15.97
CA SER A 126 11.79 8.42 15.87
C SER A 126 12.11 7.00 15.42
N PRO A 127 12.91 6.82 14.36
CA PRO A 127 13.29 5.49 13.92
C PRO A 127 14.10 4.80 15.03
N TYR A 128 13.89 3.49 15.18
CA TYR A 128 14.77 2.71 16.05
C TYR A 128 16.18 2.72 15.50
N PRO A 129 17.21 2.89 16.36
CA PRO A 129 18.58 2.80 15.92
C PRO A 129 18.85 1.42 15.32
N THR A 130 19.32 1.39 14.10
CA THR A 130 19.71 0.18 13.38
C THR A 130 21.22 0.00 13.45
N ASN A 131 21.70 -1.22 13.18
CA ASN A 131 23.13 -1.43 13.02
C ASN A 131 23.54 -0.96 11.62
N GLU A 132 24.50 -0.06 11.55
CA GLU A 132 25.05 0.47 10.31
C GLU A 132 26.57 0.40 10.34
N GLY A 133 27.16 -0.31 9.40
CA GLY A 133 28.61 -0.46 9.30
C GLY A 133 29.22 -0.94 10.62
N THR A 134 30.08 -0.12 11.23
CA THR A 134 30.72 -0.39 12.52
C THR A 134 29.90 0.05 13.72
N ASN A 135 28.76 0.73 13.51
CA ASN A 135 27.90 1.21 14.58
C ASN A 135 26.93 0.11 15.05
N ILE A 136 27.23 -0.49 16.19
CA ILE A 136 26.45 -1.61 16.74
C ILE A 136 25.47 -1.06 17.78
N ASN A 137 24.22 -0.86 17.39
CA ASN A 137 23.17 -0.28 18.23
C ASN A 137 22.37 -1.31 19.04
N ARG A 138 22.62 -2.62 18.88
CA ARG A 138 21.82 -3.63 19.59
C ARG A 138 22.45 -4.22 20.83
N VAL A 139 23.61 -3.72 21.27
CA VAL A 139 24.29 -4.20 22.49
C VAL A 139 23.44 -3.82 23.70
N ASN A 140 23.03 -4.81 24.49
CA ASN A 140 22.16 -4.66 25.67
C ASN A 140 20.80 -3.99 25.40
N GLN A 141 20.37 -3.90 24.17
CA GLN A 141 19.06 -3.37 23.82
C GLN A 141 18.09 -4.50 23.49
N ILE A 142 17.06 -4.64 24.29
CA ILE A 142 15.93 -5.51 24.00
C ILE A 142 14.86 -4.65 23.35
N LYS A 143 14.65 -4.83 22.03
CA LYS A 143 13.52 -4.20 21.34
C LYS A 143 12.22 -4.88 21.76
N ARG A 144 11.67 -4.45 22.87
CA ARG A 144 10.33 -4.88 23.33
C ARG A 144 9.51 -3.65 23.62
N TYR A 145 8.26 -3.71 23.21
CA TYR A 145 7.30 -2.73 23.67
C TYR A 145 7.15 -2.85 25.19
N PRO A 146 7.12 -1.75 25.94
CA PRO A 146 6.83 -1.78 27.37
C PRO A 146 5.51 -2.53 27.62
N LYS A 147 5.44 -3.24 28.75
CA LYS A 147 4.19 -3.95 29.12
C LYS A 147 3.03 -2.97 29.18
N GLY A 148 1.96 -3.26 28.43
CA GLY A 148 0.78 -2.40 28.32
C GLY A 148 0.84 -1.32 27.24
N SER A 149 1.95 -1.25 26.47
CA SER A 149 1.99 -0.43 25.26
C SER A 149 1.60 -1.24 24.02
N TYR A 150 1.03 -0.57 23.02
CA TYR A 150 0.67 -1.15 21.75
C TYR A 150 1.67 -0.76 20.66
N PRO A 151 1.88 -1.60 19.63
CA PRO A 151 2.66 -1.21 18.47
C PRO A 151 1.99 -0.01 17.78
N LYS A 152 2.82 0.94 17.37
CA LYS A 152 2.34 2.09 16.59
C LYS A 152 2.26 1.71 15.13
N ILE A 153 1.07 1.79 14.55
CA ILE A 153 0.87 1.68 13.12
C ILE A 153 1.13 3.04 12.51
N ILE A 154 2.09 3.12 11.61
CA ILE A 154 2.50 4.40 11.02
C ILE A 154 1.72 4.68 9.75
N ARG A 155 1.73 3.73 8.79
CA ARG A 155 1.14 3.88 7.48
C ARG A 155 0.76 2.53 6.85
N PHE A 156 -0.04 2.56 5.82
CA PHE A 156 -0.17 1.45 4.88
C PHE A 156 1.09 1.40 4.01
N ALA A 157 1.77 0.26 3.96
CA ALA A 157 3.09 0.16 3.34
C ALA A 157 3.13 -0.78 2.13
N HIS A 158 2.39 -1.87 2.18
CA HIS A 158 2.31 -2.84 1.08
C HIS A 158 1.07 -3.72 1.24
N TYR A 159 0.71 -4.43 0.18
CA TYR A 159 -0.33 -5.45 0.19
C TYR A 159 0.09 -6.64 -0.68
N GLY A 160 -0.49 -7.79 -0.37
CA GLY A 160 -0.31 -9.00 -1.17
C GLY A 160 -1.63 -9.42 -1.79
N ILE A 161 -1.58 -9.86 -3.03
CA ILE A 161 -2.74 -10.38 -3.74
C ILE A 161 -2.46 -11.81 -4.23
N ASN A 162 -3.51 -12.62 -4.28
CA ASN A 162 -3.48 -13.90 -4.97
C ASN A 162 -4.02 -13.68 -6.39
N SER A 163 -3.20 -13.98 -7.39
CA SER A 163 -3.55 -13.80 -8.79
C SER A 163 -3.77 -15.15 -9.47
N ASN A 164 -4.79 -15.23 -10.32
CA ASN A 164 -5.01 -16.39 -11.19
C ASN A 164 -3.98 -16.46 -12.32
N ASN A 165 -3.42 -15.31 -12.71
CA ASN A 165 -2.36 -15.20 -13.71
C ASN A 165 -1.37 -14.10 -13.33
N ILE A 166 -0.36 -14.46 -12.55
CA ILE A 166 0.65 -13.53 -12.02
C ILE A 166 1.37 -12.77 -13.14
N SER A 167 1.64 -13.41 -14.27
CA SER A 167 2.32 -12.75 -15.41
C SER A 167 1.46 -11.64 -16.00
N LEU A 168 0.17 -11.87 -16.19
CA LEU A 168 -0.77 -10.89 -16.72
C LEU A 168 -0.98 -9.74 -15.72
N ALA A 169 -1.17 -10.06 -14.45
CA ALA A 169 -1.31 -9.04 -13.39
C ALA A 169 -0.04 -8.18 -13.31
N LEU A 170 1.14 -8.81 -13.30
CA LEU A 170 2.42 -8.09 -13.26
C LEU A 170 2.60 -7.15 -14.46
N GLU A 171 2.28 -7.61 -15.68
CA GLU A 171 2.33 -6.78 -16.88
C GLU A 171 1.39 -5.57 -16.78
N TRP A 172 0.17 -5.78 -16.28
CA TRP A 172 -0.82 -4.73 -16.09
C TRP A 172 -0.31 -3.66 -15.10
N TYR A 173 0.18 -4.07 -13.93
CA TYR A 173 0.71 -3.16 -12.92
C TYR A 173 1.99 -2.43 -13.39
N GLN A 174 2.86 -3.12 -14.13
CA GLN A 174 4.05 -2.49 -14.73
C GLN A 174 3.65 -1.43 -15.78
N ARG A 175 2.68 -1.74 -16.63
CA ARG A 175 2.21 -0.84 -17.67
C ARG A 175 1.55 0.41 -17.11
N HIS A 176 0.67 0.26 -16.12
CA HIS A 176 -0.12 1.38 -15.62
C HIS A 176 0.60 2.18 -14.54
N LEU A 177 1.21 1.52 -13.58
CA LEU A 177 1.75 2.12 -12.36
C LEU A 177 3.28 2.14 -12.28
N GLY A 178 3.96 1.51 -13.23
CA GLY A 178 5.42 1.49 -13.28
C GLY A 178 6.05 0.69 -12.14
N ILE A 179 5.37 -0.37 -11.64
CA ILE A 179 5.98 -1.23 -10.62
C ILE A 179 7.19 -1.97 -11.18
N ILE A 180 8.16 -2.21 -10.33
CA ILE A 180 9.43 -2.85 -10.67
C ILE A 180 9.50 -4.20 -9.96
N PRO A 181 9.53 -5.33 -10.70
CA PRO A 181 9.79 -6.64 -10.10
C PRO A 181 11.17 -6.66 -9.45
N SER A 182 11.22 -6.99 -8.16
CA SER A 182 12.48 -7.19 -7.43
C SER A 182 12.90 -8.64 -7.45
N ASP A 183 11.98 -9.55 -7.12
CA ASP A 183 12.22 -10.99 -7.10
C ASP A 183 11.06 -11.73 -7.75
N LYS A 184 11.38 -12.79 -8.50
CA LYS A 184 10.42 -13.69 -9.14
C LYS A 184 10.63 -15.10 -8.63
N LEU A 185 9.56 -15.77 -8.23
CA LEU A 185 9.55 -17.15 -7.78
C LEU A 185 8.92 -18.03 -8.87
N TRP A 186 9.65 -19.05 -9.29
CA TRP A 186 9.22 -19.98 -10.31
C TRP A 186 8.91 -21.35 -9.70
N PHE A 187 7.97 -22.07 -10.29
CA PHE A 187 7.69 -23.45 -9.89
C PHE A 187 8.58 -24.39 -10.68
N GLY A 188 9.54 -25.05 -10.00
CA GLY A 188 10.49 -25.97 -10.62
C GLY A 188 11.89 -25.36 -10.76
N ASP A 189 12.67 -25.88 -11.73
CA ASP A 189 14.00 -25.41 -11.96
C ASP A 189 13.99 -24.04 -12.65
N SER A 190 14.78 -23.09 -12.13
CA SER A 190 14.87 -21.73 -12.68
C SER A 190 15.45 -21.65 -14.11
N GLU A 191 16.09 -22.73 -14.57
CA GLU A 191 16.61 -22.85 -15.92
C GLU A 191 15.56 -23.29 -16.94
N ASP A 192 14.39 -23.79 -16.48
CA ASP A 192 13.28 -24.11 -17.37
C ASP A 192 12.54 -22.84 -17.78
N SER A 193 12.73 -22.43 -19.04
CA SER A 193 12.05 -21.25 -19.61
C SER A 193 10.52 -21.35 -19.65
N ASN A 194 9.95 -22.54 -19.43
CA ASN A 194 8.52 -22.81 -19.39
C ASN A 194 7.97 -22.93 -17.96
N ALA A 195 8.83 -22.82 -16.93
CA ALA A 195 8.39 -22.89 -15.55
C ALA A 195 7.34 -21.78 -15.27
N PRO A 196 6.18 -22.11 -14.65
CA PRO A 196 5.20 -21.10 -14.32
C PRO A 196 5.67 -20.19 -13.21
N LEU A 197 5.39 -18.89 -13.34
CA LEU A 197 5.66 -17.90 -12.31
C LEU A 197 4.71 -18.14 -11.12
N MET A 198 5.25 -18.42 -9.95
CA MET A 198 4.51 -18.68 -8.70
C MET A 198 4.28 -17.43 -7.86
N GLY A 199 5.17 -16.47 -7.95
CA GLY A 199 5.12 -15.27 -7.14
C GLY A 199 6.03 -14.19 -7.70
N CYS A 200 5.73 -12.96 -7.34
CA CYS A 200 6.56 -11.81 -7.67
C CYS A 200 6.54 -10.83 -6.52
N PHE A 201 7.70 -10.46 -6.03
CA PHE A 201 7.86 -9.29 -5.18
C PHE A 201 8.18 -8.09 -6.04
N ALA A 202 7.40 -7.03 -5.90
CA ALA A 202 7.56 -5.84 -6.71
C ALA A 202 7.59 -4.58 -5.84
N ARG A 203 8.20 -3.52 -6.34
CA ARG A 203 8.32 -2.22 -5.67
C ARG A 203 7.94 -1.08 -6.58
N LEU A 204 7.67 0.07 -6.01
CA LEU A 204 7.58 1.34 -6.72
C LEU A 204 8.99 1.95 -6.89
N ASP A 205 9.16 2.86 -7.87
CA ASP A 205 10.47 3.42 -8.25
C ASP A 205 11.19 4.12 -7.08
N ARG A 206 10.44 4.81 -6.22
CA ARG A 206 10.97 5.57 -5.07
C ARG A 206 10.70 4.96 -3.70
N GLY A 207 9.89 3.93 -3.63
CA GLY A 207 9.51 3.27 -2.39
C GLY A 207 9.82 1.79 -2.47
N CYS A 208 10.59 1.28 -1.53
CA CYS A 208 10.66 -0.15 -1.32
C CYS A 208 9.38 -0.58 -0.60
N LEU A 209 8.42 -1.14 -1.33
CA LEU A 209 7.17 -1.66 -0.75
C LEU A 209 7.40 -2.94 0.07
N LEU A 210 8.56 -3.55 -0.08
CA LEU A 210 8.97 -4.75 0.62
C LEU A 210 10.13 -4.42 1.55
N TYR A 211 9.82 -4.00 2.76
CA TYR A 211 10.79 -4.07 3.85
C TYR A 211 10.84 -5.47 4.45
N THR A 212 11.42 -6.37 3.70
CA THR A 212 12.20 -7.43 4.30
C THR A 212 13.63 -6.91 4.31
N SER A 213 14.26 -6.76 5.47
CA SER A 213 15.65 -6.34 5.70
C SER A 213 16.40 -5.75 4.50
N PRO A 214 16.98 -4.56 4.54
CA PRO A 214 17.77 -4.05 3.43
C PRO A 214 18.83 -5.07 3.09
N SER A 215 18.80 -5.56 1.84
CA SER A 215 19.93 -6.28 1.29
C SER A 215 21.15 -5.36 1.34
N PRO A 216 22.35 -5.83 1.66
CA PRO A 216 23.56 -5.01 1.61
C PRO A 216 23.82 -4.36 0.23
N ARG A 217 23.05 -4.71 -0.79
CA ARG A 217 23.13 -4.15 -2.15
C ARG A 217 22.19 -2.97 -2.39
N ASP A 218 21.26 -2.71 -1.48
CA ASP A 218 20.27 -1.61 -1.58
C ASP A 218 20.72 -0.32 -0.90
N VAL A 219 22.00 -0.25 -0.52
CA VAL A 219 22.64 1.00 -0.10
C VAL A 219 22.90 1.79 -1.37
N CYS A 220 21.96 2.66 -1.72
CA CYS A 220 22.16 3.62 -2.78
C CYS A 220 23.43 4.44 -2.52
N SER A 221 24.38 4.32 -3.41
CA SER A 221 25.52 5.23 -3.59
C SER A 221 25.01 6.62 -4.00
#